data_49bf567a72eb525291f3c58502bc56b2
#
_entry.id   49bf567a72eb525291f3c58502bc56b2
#
_cell.length_a   1.000
_cell.length_b   1.000
_cell.length_c   1.000
_cell.angle_alpha   90.00
_cell.angle_beta   90.00
_cell.angle_gamma   90.00
#
_symmetry.space_group_name_H-M   'P 1'
#
loop_
_entity.id
_entity.type
_entity.pdbx_description
1 polymer ?
#
loop_
_entity_poly.entity_id
_entity_poly.type
_entity_poly.pdbx_seq_one_letter_code
_entity_poly.pdbx_strand_id
1 'polypeptide(L)'
;KSTHPGIVEKDVFDAAQTLIEKRKDVFAKATTQNIYPLTSRIQCSECGSFYRRRIVSGTVKWVCSLHKDDSMACDSNYYSEERIYDGFISMVNKLRFSEDNILGQVISRLEMTLAAMKRNNLAARDLSKSIAELNAKLLMLEQLRSKGYLAPEVYQAQANEISAELAKLKDVRQEKFNSKAAIMLEEIKKLKMLIFELEEPLEAFDEKLFLEIVKSIQINKEDEMSVELLGGLRFRERI
;
A
#
# COMPACT_ATOMS: atom_id res chain seq x y z
N LYS A 1 -24.87 -7.28 40.87
CA LYS A 1 -26.17 -7.84 41.36
C LYS A 1 -26.80 -8.53 40.16
N SER A 2 -26.93 -9.88 40.25
CA SER A 2 -27.63 -10.70 39.25
C SER A 2 -29.11 -10.33 39.30
N THR A 3 -29.69 -9.90 38.19
CA THR A 3 -31.08 -9.43 38.10
C THR A 3 -32.07 -10.56 37.79
N HIS A 4 -31.60 -11.76 37.46
CA HIS A 4 -32.43 -12.95 37.20
C HIS A 4 -31.62 -14.23 37.50
N PRO A 5 -32.27 -15.37 37.79
CA PRO A 5 -31.59 -16.65 37.93
C PRO A 5 -30.94 -17.07 36.59
N GLY A 6 -29.77 -17.72 36.67
CA GLY A 6 -29.09 -18.22 35.49
C GLY A 6 -29.90 -19.32 34.78
N ILE A 7 -29.91 -19.31 33.46
CA ILE A 7 -30.59 -20.32 32.63
C ILE A 7 -29.81 -21.66 32.67
N VAL A 8 -28.49 -21.57 32.92
CA VAL A 8 -27.58 -22.73 33.02
C VAL A 8 -26.88 -22.68 34.38
N GLU A 9 -26.66 -23.83 35.00
CA GLU A 9 -25.90 -23.94 36.23
C GLU A 9 -24.46 -23.45 36.05
N LYS A 10 -23.91 -22.84 37.09
CA LYS A 10 -22.62 -22.14 37.01
C LYS A 10 -21.46 -23.09 36.67
N ASP A 11 -21.47 -24.29 37.22
CA ASP A 11 -20.49 -25.35 36.97
C ASP A 11 -20.48 -25.83 35.50
N VAL A 12 -21.67 -25.94 34.90
CA VAL A 12 -21.82 -26.25 33.45
C VAL A 12 -21.31 -25.13 32.59
N PHE A 13 -21.57 -23.86 32.96
CA PHE A 13 -21.07 -22.69 32.25
C PHE A 13 -19.53 -22.61 32.36
N ASP A 14 -18.96 -22.79 33.55
CA ASP A 14 -17.52 -22.72 33.79
C ASP A 14 -16.78 -23.87 33.05
N ALA A 15 -17.36 -25.07 33.01
CA ALA A 15 -16.87 -26.20 32.24
C ALA A 15 -16.89 -25.89 30.72
N ALA A 16 -17.96 -25.29 30.22
CA ALA A 16 -18.07 -24.88 28.81
C ALA A 16 -17.04 -23.80 28.46
N GLN A 17 -16.82 -22.80 29.32
CA GLN A 17 -15.80 -21.78 29.12
C GLN A 17 -14.39 -22.38 29.06
N THR A 18 -14.08 -23.30 29.97
CA THR A 18 -12.79 -24.01 29.99
C THR A 18 -12.56 -24.83 28.70
N LEU A 19 -13.62 -25.48 28.18
CA LEU A 19 -13.54 -26.17 26.90
C LEU A 19 -13.35 -25.23 25.71
N ILE A 20 -13.99 -24.06 25.72
CA ILE A 20 -13.81 -23.03 24.70
C ILE A 20 -12.37 -22.48 24.71
N GLU A 21 -11.81 -22.23 25.90
CA GLU A 21 -10.43 -21.76 26.02
C GLU A 21 -9.42 -22.81 25.55
N LYS A 22 -9.58 -24.07 25.97
CA LYS A 22 -8.75 -25.19 25.47
C LYS A 22 -8.86 -25.35 23.95
N ARG A 23 -10.04 -25.20 23.38
CA ARG A 23 -10.22 -25.22 21.91
C ARG A 23 -9.57 -24.02 21.23
N LYS A 24 -9.67 -22.80 21.79
CA LYS A 24 -8.95 -21.62 21.25
C LYS A 24 -7.46 -21.85 21.18
N ASP A 25 -6.85 -22.43 22.22
CA ASP A 25 -5.41 -22.73 22.25
C ASP A 25 -5.02 -23.81 21.23
N VAL A 26 -5.84 -24.83 21.06
CA VAL A 26 -5.63 -25.90 20.06
C VAL A 26 -5.80 -25.32 18.63
N PHE A 27 -6.82 -24.51 18.40
CA PHE A 27 -7.04 -23.89 17.09
C PHE A 27 -6.03 -22.76 16.80
N ALA A 28 -5.55 -22.01 17.79
CA ALA A 28 -4.47 -21.05 17.62
C ALA A 28 -3.14 -21.72 17.20
N LYS A 29 -2.87 -22.93 17.67
CA LYS A 29 -1.71 -23.73 17.24
C LYS A 29 -1.89 -24.41 15.89
N ALA A 30 -3.14 -24.62 15.45
CA ALA A 30 -3.45 -25.29 14.17
C ALA A 30 -3.68 -24.33 13.00
N THR A 31 -3.80 -23.04 13.24
CA THR A 31 -3.93 -22.01 12.19
C THR A 31 -2.58 -21.40 11.80
N THR A 32 -1.67 -22.21 11.28
CA THR A 32 -0.85 -21.72 10.17
C THR A 32 -1.83 -21.47 9.03
N GLN A 33 -2.36 -20.24 8.93
CA GLN A 33 -3.09 -19.83 7.74
C GLN A 33 -2.15 -20.05 6.57
N ASN A 34 -2.47 -20.99 5.69
CA ASN A 34 -1.77 -21.10 4.43
C ASN A 34 -2.01 -19.79 3.66
N ILE A 35 -1.04 -18.90 3.72
CA ILE A 35 -1.09 -17.62 3.01
C ILE A 35 -0.67 -17.93 1.57
N TYR A 36 -1.63 -17.88 0.67
CA TYR A 36 -1.39 -18.01 -0.77
C TYR A 36 -1.17 -16.61 -1.39
N PRO A 37 -0.49 -16.49 -2.52
CA PRO A 37 -0.20 -15.20 -3.15
C PRO A 37 -1.45 -14.32 -3.38
N LEU A 38 -2.57 -14.95 -3.73
CA LEU A 38 -3.84 -14.28 -4.00
C LEU A 38 -4.67 -13.97 -2.73
N THR A 39 -4.26 -14.48 -1.55
CA THR A 39 -5.01 -14.26 -0.30
C THR A 39 -5.10 -12.78 0.03
N SER A 40 -6.31 -12.29 0.32
CA SER A 40 -6.62 -10.88 0.63
C SER A 40 -6.24 -9.87 -0.46
N ARG A 41 -5.96 -10.34 -1.69
CA ARG A 41 -5.64 -9.47 -2.83
C ARG A 41 -6.73 -9.43 -3.88
N ILE A 42 -7.61 -10.45 -3.92
CA ILE A 42 -8.70 -10.50 -4.89
C ILE A 42 -10.01 -10.05 -4.24
N GLN A 43 -10.65 -9.07 -4.86
CA GLN A 43 -11.96 -8.54 -4.48
C GLN A 43 -12.97 -8.73 -5.59
N CYS A 44 -14.21 -8.98 -5.22
CA CYS A 44 -15.34 -9.03 -6.13
C CYS A 44 -15.77 -7.62 -6.53
N SER A 45 -15.86 -7.33 -7.82
CA SER A 45 -16.32 -6.03 -8.31
C SER A 45 -17.80 -5.79 -8.02
N GLU A 46 -18.59 -6.87 -7.88
CA GLU A 46 -20.04 -6.76 -7.66
C GLU A 46 -20.40 -6.37 -6.23
N CYS A 47 -19.70 -6.93 -5.23
CA CYS A 47 -20.04 -6.72 -3.82
C CYS A 47 -18.88 -6.22 -2.94
N GLY A 48 -17.67 -6.08 -3.46
CA GLY A 48 -16.50 -5.65 -2.72
C GLY A 48 -15.90 -6.69 -1.76
N SER A 49 -16.52 -7.86 -1.61
CA SER A 49 -16.03 -8.91 -0.71
C SER A 49 -14.78 -9.59 -1.26
N PHE A 50 -13.91 -10.06 -0.38
CA PHE A 50 -12.73 -10.81 -0.80
C PHE A 50 -13.07 -12.21 -1.28
N TYR A 51 -12.33 -12.70 -2.27
CA TYR A 51 -12.38 -14.08 -2.70
C TYR A 51 -11.64 -14.97 -1.70
N ARG A 52 -12.13 -16.22 -1.57
CA ARG A 52 -11.54 -17.26 -0.72
C ARG A 52 -11.19 -18.48 -1.54
N ARG A 53 -10.03 -19.04 -1.26
CA ARG A 53 -9.52 -20.26 -1.91
C ARG A 53 -10.32 -21.48 -1.47
N ARG A 54 -10.73 -22.31 -2.42
CA ARG A 54 -11.50 -23.55 -2.21
C ARG A 54 -10.99 -24.63 -3.17
N ILE A 55 -11.12 -25.88 -2.75
CA ILE A 55 -10.95 -27.03 -3.64
C ILE A 55 -12.35 -27.51 -4.03
N VAL A 56 -12.66 -27.45 -5.31
CA VAL A 56 -13.94 -27.86 -5.88
C VAL A 56 -13.65 -28.91 -6.96
N SER A 57 -14.17 -30.13 -6.76
CA SER A 57 -13.93 -31.26 -7.69
C SER A 57 -12.44 -31.49 -8.02
N GLY A 58 -11.56 -31.41 -6.98
CA GLY A 58 -10.11 -31.60 -7.14
C GLY A 58 -9.35 -30.39 -7.71
N THR A 59 -10.05 -29.35 -8.15
CA THR A 59 -9.43 -28.12 -8.72
C THR A 59 -9.46 -26.99 -7.72
N VAL A 60 -8.37 -26.22 -7.65
CA VAL A 60 -8.30 -25.01 -6.83
C VAL A 60 -9.08 -23.89 -7.49
N LYS A 61 -10.07 -23.35 -6.77
CA LYS A 61 -10.88 -22.23 -7.22
C LYS A 61 -10.91 -21.13 -6.17
N TRP A 62 -11.09 -19.91 -6.65
CA TRP A 62 -11.36 -18.73 -5.86
C TRP A 62 -12.82 -18.35 -6.00
N VAL A 63 -13.49 -18.11 -4.87
CA VAL A 63 -14.91 -17.81 -4.79
C VAL A 63 -15.15 -16.59 -3.92
N CYS A 64 -16.05 -15.71 -4.34
CA CYS A 64 -16.46 -14.56 -3.54
C CYS A 64 -17.05 -15.04 -2.20
N SER A 65 -16.61 -14.45 -1.08
CA SER A 65 -17.08 -14.89 0.24
C SER A 65 -18.58 -14.67 0.42
N LEU A 66 -19.13 -13.56 -0.08
CA LEU A 66 -20.58 -13.30 -0.02
C LEU A 66 -21.37 -14.26 -0.90
N HIS A 67 -20.95 -14.47 -2.16
CA HIS A 67 -21.61 -15.43 -3.05
C HIS A 67 -21.64 -16.85 -2.48
N LYS A 68 -20.57 -17.25 -1.79
CA LYS A 68 -20.50 -18.57 -1.13
C LYS A 68 -21.52 -18.72 0.00
N ASP A 69 -21.70 -17.64 0.78
CA ASP A 69 -22.57 -17.67 1.97
C ASP A 69 -24.05 -17.43 1.56
N ASP A 70 -24.29 -16.60 0.53
CA ASP A 70 -25.59 -16.33 -0.07
C ASP A 70 -25.42 -16.04 -1.56
N SER A 71 -25.76 -17.03 -2.39
CA SER A 71 -25.66 -16.91 -3.86
C SER A 71 -26.62 -15.89 -4.46
N MET A 72 -27.70 -15.52 -3.75
CA MET A 72 -28.64 -14.49 -4.19
C MET A 72 -28.12 -13.07 -3.90
N ALA A 73 -27.22 -12.93 -2.92
CA ALA A 73 -26.66 -11.63 -2.54
C ALA A 73 -25.50 -11.17 -3.43
N CYS A 74 -24.93 -12.06 -4.23
CA CYS A 74 -23.83 -11.69 -5.14
C CYS A 74 -23.81 -12.63 -6.36
N ASP A 75 -23.84 -12.04 -7.55
CA ASP A 75 -23.83 -12.76 -8.84
C ASP A 75 -22.39 -12.92 -9.38
N SER A 76 -21.51 -13.49 -8.56
CA SER A 76 -20.10 -13.69 -8.90
C SER A 76 -19.81 -15.13 -9.31
N ASN A 77 -18.87 -15.33 -10.24
CA ASN A 77 -18.42 -16.64 -10.69
C ASN A 77 -17.33 -17.24 -9.79
N TYR A 78 -17.07 -18.55 -10.02
CA TYR A 78 -15.92 -19.27 -9.49
C TYR A 78 -14.77 -19.22 -10.49
N TYR A 79 -13.61 -18.76 -10.07
CA TYR A 79 -12.42 -18.66 -10.92
C TYR A 79 -11.37 -19.68 -10.52
N SER A 80 -10.85 -20.45 -11.49
CA SER A 80 -9.70 -21.32 -11.20
C SER A 80 -8.45 -20.47 -10.92
N GLU A 81 -7.60 -20.97 -10.03
CA GLU A 81 -6.35 -20.31 -9.69
C GLU A 81 -5.45 -20.13 -10.92
N GLU A 82 -5.43 -21.14 -11.79
CA GLU A 82 -4.67 -21.14 -13.05
C GLU A 82 -5.09 -19.99 -13.98
N ARG A 83 -6.41 -19.80 -14.21
CA ARG A 83 -6.89 -18.70 -15.06
C ARG A 83 -6.46 -17.33 -14.55
N ILE A 84 -6.42 -17.13 -13.23
CA ILE A 84 -5.96 -15.87 -12.63
C ILE A 84 -4.46 -15.70 -12.85
N TYR A 85 -3.68 -16.78 -12.70
CA TYR A 85 -2.24 -16.77 -12.97
C TYR A 85 -1.93 -16.53 -14.46
N ASP A 86 -2.65 -17.16 -15.37
CA ASP A 86 -2.51 -16.94 -16.80
C ASP A 86 -2.82 -15.50 -17.20
N GLY A 87 -3.88 -14.92 -16.61
CA GLY A 87 -4.21 -13.52 -16.78
C GLY A 87 -3.09 -12.59 -16.29
N PHE A 88 -2.47 -12.89 -15.16
CA PHE A 88 -1.32 -12.15 -14.65
C PHE A 88 -0.11 -12.27 -15.59
N ILE A 89 0.24 -13.47 -16.04
CA ILE A 89 1.33 -13.74 -16.98
C ILE A 89 1.10 -12.95 -18.27
N SER A 90 -0.09 -13.05 -18.84
CA SER A 90 -0.46 -12.32 -20.07
C SER A 90 -0.30 -10.81 -19.91
N MET A 91 -0.80 -10.26 -18.80
CA MET A 91 -0.67 -8.84 -18.49
C MET A 91 0.80 -8.39 -18.38
N VAL A 92 1.62 -9.14 -17.62
CA VAL A 92 3.04 -8.81 -17.43
C VAL A 92 3.79 -8.87 -18.75
N ASN A 93 3.54 -9.88 -19.58
CA ASN A 93 4.18 -10.01 -20.89
C ASN A 93 3.79 -8.91 -21.86
N LYS A 94 2.52 -8.48 -21.86
CA LYS A 94 2.05 -7.31 -22.63
C LYS A 94 2.71 -6.03 -22.15
N LEU A 95 2.81 -5.86 -20.82
CA LEU A 95 3.44 -4.70 -20.23
C LEU A 95 4.93 -4.64 -20.55
N ARG A 96 5.64 -5.77 -20.47
CA ARG A 96 7.06 -5.90 -20.86
C ARG A 96 7.27 -5.53 -22.32
N PHE A 97 6.45 -6.04 -23.22
CA PHE A 97 6.55 -5.75 -24.67
C PHE A 97 6.31 -4.25 -24.97
N SER A 98 5.53 -3.57 -24.17
CA SER A 98 5.12 -2.18 -24.41
C SER A 98 5.65 -1.20 -23.34
N GLU A 99 6.68 -1.59 -22.56
CA GLU A 99 7.11 -0.85 -21.36
C GLU A 99 7.45 0.62 -21.63
N ASP A 100 8.23 0.92 -22.65
CA ASP A 100 8.61 2.29 -23.00
C ASP A 100 7.41 3.11 -23.48
N ASN A 101 6.51 2.50 -24.22
CA ASN A 101 5.31 3.19 -24.72
C ASN A 101 4.29 3.47 -23.61
N ILE A 102 4.17 2.59 -22.60
CA ILE A 102 3.21 2.75 -21.52
C ILE A 102 3.87 3.41 -20.32
N LEU A 103 4.82 2.73 -19.69
CA LEU A 103 5.43 3.18 -18.43
C LEU A 103 6.34 4.41 -18.67
N GLY A 104 7.11 4.43 -19.75
CA GLY A 104 7.97 5.55 -20.11
C GLY A 104 7.19 6.86 -20.30
N GLN A 105 6.05 6.80 -21.00
CA GLN A 105 5.20 7.99 -21.19
C GLN A 105 4.54 8.45 -19.89
N VAL A 106 4.07 7.53 -19.03
CA VAL A 106 3.49 7.87 -17.73
C VAL A 106 4.53 8.52 -16.83
N ILE A 107 5.75 7.97 -16.75
CA ILE A 107 6.88 8.53 -16.00
C ILE A 107 7.18 9.95 -16.49
N SER A 108 7.37 10.13 -17.80
CA SER A 108 7.68 11.45 -18.39
C SER A 108 6.61 12.49 -18.06
N ARG A 109 5.33 12.15 -18.20
CA ARG A 109 4.21 13.06 -17.87
C ARG A 109 4.17 13.41 -16.38
N LEU A 110 4.40 12.45 -15.48
CA LEU A 110 4.45 12.70 -14.04
C LEU A 110 5.65 13.60 -13.68
N GLU A 111 6.82 13.38 -14.27
CA GLU A 111 8.00 14.21 -14.06
C GLU A 111 7.76 15.65 -14.52
N MET A 112 7.17 15.83 -15.70
CA MET A 112 6.80 17.17 -16.20
C MET A 112 5.78 17.86 -15.29
N THR A 113 4.78 17.13 -14.81
CA THR A 113 3.76 17.66 -13.90
C THR A 113 4.37 18.07 -12.57
N LEU A 114 5.21 17.21 -11.97
CA LEU A 114 5.93 17.53 -10.73
C LEU A 114 6.88 18.72 -10.89
N ALA A 115 7.58 18.81 -12.02
CA ALA A 115 8.44 19.97 -12.32
C ALA A 115 7.63 21.26 -12.47
N ALA A 116 6.46 21.21 -13.11
CA ALA A 116 5.55 22.35 -13.22
C ALA A 116 4.99 22.77 -11.86
N MET A 117 4.56 21.80 -11.02
CA MET A 117 4.11 22.07 -9.66
C MET A 117 5.20 22.72 -8.80
N LYS A 118 6.45 22.25 -8.91
CA LYS A 118 7.60 22.85 -8.21
C LYS A 118 7.86 24.29 -8.64
N ARG A 119 7.77 24.58 -9.95
CA ARG A 119 7.98 25.94 -10.48
C ARG A 119 6.88 26.91 -10.08
N ASN A 120 5.63 26.46 -10.06
CA ASN A 120 4.47 27.30 -9.78
C ASN A 120 4.13 27.41 -8.29
N ASN A 121 4.86 26.71 -7.43
CA ASN A 121 4.58 26.71 -5.98
C ASN A 121 5.25 27.94 -5.32
N LEU A 122 4.57 29.10 -5.36
CA LEU A 122 4.97 30.33 -4.67
C LEU A 122 5.19 30.06 -3.16
N ALA A 123 4.34 29.28 -2.53
CA ALA A 123 4.49 28.90 -1.13
C ALA A 123 5.77 28.10 -0.83
N ALA A 124 6.28 27.31 -1.78
CA ALA A 124 7.56 26.62 -1.63
C ALA A 124 8.77 27.56 -1.77
N ARG A 125 8.61 28.62 -2.60
CA ARG A 125 9.63 29.69 -2.73
C ARG A 125 9.69 30.51 -1.45
N ASP A 126 8.55 30.93 -0.90
CA ASP A 126 8.47 31.68 0.34
C ASP A 126 9.03 30.87 1.52
N LEU A 127 8.71 29.57 1.60
CA LEU A 127 9.26 28.66 2.59
C LEU A 127 10.78 28.52 2.48
N SER A 128 11.31 28.43 1.26
CA SER A 128 12.75 28.35 1.02
C SER A 128 13.44 29.66 1.40
N LYS A 129 12.80 30.80 1.17
CA LYS A 129 13.28 32.12 1.58
C LYS A 129 13.32 32.23 3.10
N SER A 130 12.26 31.85 3.80
CA SER A 130 12.20 31.86 5.27
C SER A 130 13.29 30.97 5.89
N ILE A 131 13.52 29.77 5.34
CA ILE A 131 14.60 28.88 5.78
C ILE A 131 15.98 29.53 5.59
N ALA A 132 16.19 30.19 4.44
CA ALA A 132 17.47 30.90 4.17
C ALA A 132 17.70 32.06 5.15
N GLU A 133 16.65 32.85 5.43
CA GLU A 133 16.70 33.96 6.38
C GLU A 133 17.01 33.49 7.81
N LEU A 134 16.40 32.39 8.28
CA LEU A 134 16.69 31.81 9.60
C LEU A 134 18.10 31.26 9.69
N ASN A 135 18.61 30.62 8.63
CA ASN A 135 20.00 30.15 8.60
C ASN A 135 21.00 31.34 8.62
N ALA A 136 20.70 32.43 7.93
CA ALA A 136 21.53 33.65 7.98
C ALA A 136 21.53 34.27 9.37
N LYS A 137 20.37 34.31 10.07
CA LYS A 137 20.30 34.75 11.48
C LYS A 137 21.14 33.88 12.41
N LEU A 138 21.08 32.56 12.25
CA LEU A 138 21.88 31.63 13.04
C LEU A 138 23.39 31.89 12.86
N LEU A 139 23.83 32.05 11.62
CA LEU A 139 25.21 32.36 11.28
C LEU A 139 25.65 33.69 11.87
N MET A 140 24.82 34.72 11.85
CA MET A 140 25.07 36.02 12.45
C MET A 140 25.24 35.91 13.99
N LEU A 141 24.36 35.18 14.66
CA LEU A 141 24.45 34.91 16.09
C LEU A 141 25.76 34.21 16.46
N GLU A 142 26.19 33.26 15.65
CA GLU A 142 27.46 32.54 15.84
C GLU A 142 28.67 33.44 15.68
N GLN A 143 28.65 34.37 14.71
CA GLN A 143 29.67 35.39 14.53
C GLN A 143 29.72 36.39 15.70
N LEU A 144 28.57 36.82 16.23
CA LEU A 144 28.51 37.72 17.39
C LEU A 144 29.06 37.04 18.66
N ARG A 145 28.74 35.76 18.87
CA ARG A 145 29.26 34.93 19.95
C ARG A 145 30.78 34.80 19.84
N SER A 146 31.29 34.47 18.65
CA SER A 146 32.75 34.28 18.43
C SER A 146 33.56 35.54 18.67
N LYS A 147 32.95 36.71 18.45
CA LYS A 147 33.57 38.03 18.72
C LYS A 147 33.38 38.52 20.16
N GLY A 148 32.72 37.72 21.03
CA GLY A 148 32.47 38.09 22.41
C GLY A 148 31.38 39.13 22.63
N TYR A 149 30.59 39.48 21.63
CA TYR A 149 29.52 40.48 21.71
C TYR A 149 28.21 39.92 22.26
N LEU A 150 28.10 38.60 22.43
CA LEU A 150 26.89 37.94 22.88
C LEU A 150 27.17 36.97 24.02
N ALA A 151 26.44 37.11 25.14
CA ALA A 151 26.55 36.20 26.27
C ALA A 151 26.16 34.77 25.88
N PRO A 152 26.86 33.73 26.39
CA PRO A 152 26.59 32.33 26.01
C PRO A 152 25.14 31.91 26.24
N GLU A 153 24.49 32.34 27.30
CA GLU A 153 23.11 31.99 27.68
C GLU A 153 22.11 32.59 26.67
N VAL A 154 22.34 33.85 26.24
CA VAL A 154 21.52 34.54 25.26
C VAL A 154 21.66 33.88 23.90
N TYR A 155 22.86 33.52 23.49
CA TYR A 155 23.13 32.76 22.26
C TYR A 155 22.39 31.45 22.29
N GLN A 156 22.48 30.65 23.36
CA GLN A 156 21.88 29.35 23.46
C GLN A 156 20.35 29.43 23.36
N ALA A 157 19.73 30.40 24.03
CA ALA A 157 18.27 30.60 23.98
C ALA A 157 17.80 30.92 22.54
N GLN A 158 18.46 31.90 21.89
CA GLN A 158 18.08 32.31 20.52
C GLN A 158 18.39 31.24 19.46
N ALA A 159 19.52 30.53 19.59
CA ALA A 159 19.89 29.46 18.70
C ALA A 159 18.91 28.27 18.81
N ASN A 160 18.47 27.94 20.01
CA ASN A 160 17.44 26.88 20.21
C ASN A 160 16.09 27.26 19.60
N GLU A 161 15.64 28.50 19.77
CA GLU A 161 14.41 29.00 19.18
C GLU A 161 14.44 28.94 17.65
N ILE A 162 15.49 29.48 17.04
CA ILE A 162 15.68 29.45 15.57
C ILE A 162 15.79 28.00 15.06
N SER A 163 16.48 27.13 15.78
CA SER A 163 16.63 25.72 15.41
C SER A 163 15.28 24.98 15.45
N ALA A 164 14.45 25.27 16.46
CA ALA A 164 13.11 24.69 16.54
C ALA A 164 12.19 25.19 15.41
N GLU A 165 12.29 26.45 15.03
CA GLU A 165 11.55 27.02 13.90
C GLU A 165 12.02 26.43 12.56
N LEU A 166 13.35 26.29 12.37
CA LEU A 166 13.93 25.63 11.21
C LEU A 166 13.47 24.18 11.08
N ALA A 167 13.39 23.43 12.18
CA ALA A 167 12.89 22.07 12.17
C ALA A 167 11.44 22.02 11.67
N LYS A 168 10.55 22.85 12.21
CA LYS A 168 9.14 22.95 11.77
C LYS A 168 9.01 23.29 10.29
N LEU A 169 9.78 24.26 9.79
CA LEU A 169 9.73 24.66 8.39
C LEU A 169 10.29 23.57 7.45
N LYS A 170 11.31 22.82 7.90
CA LYS A 170 11.86 21.68 7.17
C LYS A 170 10.84 20.54 7.09
N ASP A 171 10.13 20.24 8.17
CA ASP A 171 9.06 19.21 8.21
C ASP A 171 7.92 19.57 7.25
N VAL A 172 7.41 20.81 7.30
CA VAL A 172 6.40 21.32 6.36
C VAL A 172 6.88 21.24 4.90
N ARG A 173 8.18 21.53 4.67
CA ARG A 173 8.78 21.38 3.35
C ARG A 173 8.82 19.92 2.90
N GLN A 174 9.19 19.00 3.80
CA GLN A 174 9.26 17.56 3.52
C GLN A 174 7.88 16.99 3.20
N GLU A 175 6.85 17.35 3.99
CA GLU A 175 5.47 16.92 3.73
C GLU A 175 4.95 17.41 2.37
N LYS A 176 5.23 18.66 2.00
CA LYS A 176 4.85 19.22 0.69
C LYS A 176 5.63 18.58 -0.48
N PHE A 177 6.85 18.12 -0.25
CA PHE A 177 7.66 17.41 -1.25
C PHE A 177 7.29 15.93 -1.40
N ASN A 178 6.81 15.28 -0.34
CA ASN A 178 6.26 13.93 -0.37
C ASN A 178 4.82 13.93 -0.93
N SER A 179 4.61 14.66 -2.00
CA SER A 179 3.31 14.65 -2.66
C SER A 179 2.99 13.23 -3.13
N LYS A 180 1.72 12.85 -3.04
CA LYS A 180 1.21 11.55 -3.56
C LYS A 180 1.75 11.24 -4.96
N ALA A 181 1.93 12.26 -5.79
CA ALA A 181 2.49 12.15 -7.13
C ALA A 181 3.98 11.77 -7.15
N ALA A 182 4.78 12.22 -6.18
CA ALA A 182 6.19 11.84 -6.08
C ALA A 182 6.34 10.37 -5.68
N ILE A 183 5.55 9.92 -4.70
CA ILE A 183 5.52 8.51 -4.28
C ILE A 183 5.08 7.63 -5.47
N MET A 184 4.01 8.04 -6.16
CA MET A 184 3.52 7.35 -7.36
C MET A 184 4.59 7.23 -8.44
N LEU A 185 5.35 8.29 -8.69
CA LEU A 185 6.44 8.28 -9.66
C LEU A 185 7.53 7.26 -9.30
N GLU A 186 7.97 7.23 -8.05
CA GLU A 186 8.99 6.28 -7.59
C GLU A 186 8.48 4.83 -7.66
N GLU A 187 7.21 4.58 -7.30
CA GLU A 187 6.59 3.26 -7.43
C GLU A 187 6.51 2.81 -8.91
N ILE A 188 6.19 3.72 -9.85
CA ILE A 188 6.13 3.39 -11.29
C ILE A 188 7.53 3.16 -11.86
N LYS A 189 8.53 3.92 -11.43
CA LYS A 189 9.94 3.67 -11.79
C LYS A 189 10.41 2.30 -11.32
N LYS A 190 10.06 1.94 -10.07
CA LYS A 190 10.35 0.61 -9.54
C LYS A 190 9.65 -0.48 -10.36
N LEU A 191 8.38 -0.29 -10.71
CA LEU A 191 7.65 -1.23 -11.57
C LEU A 191 8.34 -1.39 -12.93
N LYS A 192 8.72 -0.27 -13.57
CA LYS A 192 9.45 -0.32 -14.85
C LYS A 192 10.76 -1.10 -14.72
N MET A 193 11.53 -0.89 -13.67
CA MET A 193 12.79 -1.60 -13.43
C MET A 193 12.55 -3.10 -13.29
N LEU A 194 11.58 -3.51 -12.47
CA LEU A 194 11.26 -4.93 -12.25
C LEU A 194 10.79 -5.63 -13.53
N ILE A 195 10.02 -4.93 -14.38
CA ILE A 195 9.58 -5.47 -15.68
C ILE A 195 10.75 -5.56 -16.68
N PHE A 196 11.66 -4.56 -16.67
CA PHE A 196 12.83 -4.54 -17.53
C PHE A 196 13.85 -5.61 -17.19
N GLU A 197 14.00 -5.97 -15.89
CA GLU A 197 14.89 -7.03 -15.40
C GLU A 197 14.46 -8.45 -15.86
N LEU A 198 13.24 -8.59 -16.38
CA LEU A 198 12.80 -9.86 -16.97
C LEU A 198 13.52 -10.07 -18.32
N GLU A 199 14.50 -10.96 -18.36
CA GLU A 199 15.26 -11.27 -19.58
C GLU A 199 14.35 -11.89 -20.66
N GLU A 200 13.41 -12.77 -20.25
CA GLU A 200 12.48 -13.48 -21.12
C GLU A 200 11.02 -13.26 -20.69
N PRO A 201 10.03 -13.47 -21.59
CA PRO A 201 8.63 -13.49 -21.20
C PRO A 201 8.35 -14.55 -20.13
N LEU A 202 7.41 -14.25 -19.21
CA LEU A 202 7.01 -15.23 -18.21
C LEU A 202 6.29 -16.40 -18.87
N GLU A 203 6.78 -17.62 -18.65
CA GLU A 203 6.13 -18.86 -19.05
C GLU A 203 5.28 -19.47 -17.92
N ALA A 204 5.61 -19.13 -16.66
CA ALA A 204 4.93 -19.61 -15.47
C ALA A 204 4.71 -18.46 -14.47
N PHE A 205 3.80 -18.69 -13.51
CA PHE A 205 3.52 -17.72 -12.46
C PHE A 205 4.73 -17.52 -11.54
N ASP A 206 5.20 -16.28 -11.47
CA ASP A 206 6.25 -15.86 -10.53
C ASP A 206 5.60 -15.21 -9.30
N GLU A 207 5.58 -15.96 -8.20
CA GLU A 207 5.02 -15.52 -6.92
C GLU A 207 5.75 -14.29 -6.37
N LYS A 208 7.08 -14.25 -6.47
CA LYS A 208 7.88 -13.15 -5.93
C LYS A 208 7.56 -11.85 -6.67
N LEU A 209 7.60 -11.89 -7.99
CA LEU A 209 7.23 -10.75 -8.83
C LEU A 209 5.79 -10.30 -8.55
N PHE A 210 4.85 -11.25 -8.49
CA PHE A 210 3.45 -10.97 -8.20
C PHE A 210 3.29 -10.22 -6.88
N LEU A 211 3.88 -10.73 -5.79
CA LEU A 211 3.78 -10.12 -4.46
C LEU A 211 4.40 -8.73 -4.41
N GLU A 212 5.40 -8.47 -5.24
CA GLU A 212 6.11 -7.19 -5.28
C GLU A 212 5.37 -6.13 -6.09
N ILE A 213 4.77 -6.48 -7.24
CA ILE A 213 4.18 -5.48 -8.14
C ILE A 213 2.67 -5.33 -8.00
N VAL A 214 1.92 -6.36 -7.53
CA VAL A 214 0.45 -6.34 -7.45
C VAL A 214 -0.01 -5.84 -6.10
N LYS A 215 -0.82 -4.77 -6.09
CA LYS A 215 -1.47 -4.25 -4.89
C LYS A 215 -2.82 -4.93 -4.64
N SER A 216 -3.66 -4.97 -5.66
CA SER A 216 -4.99 -5.57 -5.57
C SER A 216 -5.48 -6.07 -6.94
N ILE A 217 -6.42 -7.00 -6.91
CA ILE A 217 -7.10 -7.53 -8.08
C ILE A 217 -8.61 -7.39 -7.85
N GLN A 218 -9.33 -6.94 -8.85
CA GLN A 218 -10.79 -6.96 -8.89
C GLN A 218 -11.25 -7.81 -10.07
N ILE A 219 -12.21 -8.71 -9.83
CA ILE A 219 -12.78 -9.56 -10.89
C ILE A 219 -14.28 -9.31 -10.94
N ASN A 220 -14.80 -9.04 -12.15
CA ASN A 220 -16.22 -8.88 -12.41
C ASN A 220 -16.85 -10.17 -12.94
N LYS A 221 -18.17 -10.20 -13.07
CA LYS A 221 -18.92 -11.34 -13.56
C LYS A 221 -18.72 -11.62 -15.07
N GLU A 222 -18.11 -10.71 -15.80
CA GLU A 222 -17.83 -10.82 -17.24
C GLU A 222 -16.46 -11.42 -17.52
N ASP A 223 -15.84 -12.04 -16.50
CA ASP A 223 -14.50 -12.63 -16.55
C ASP A 223 -13.39 -11.61 -16.88
N GLU A 224 -13.61 -10.32 -16.50
CA GLU A 224 -12.60 -9.29 -16.61
C GLU A 224 -11.90 -9.10 -15.26
N MET A 225 -10.59 -9.23 -15.28
CA MET A 225 -9.69 -9.01 -14.14
C MET A 225 -9.04 -7.64 -14.26
N SER A 226 -9.27 -6.76 -13.29
CA SER A 226 -8.58 -5.47 -13.14
C SER A 226 -7.50 -5.59 -12.09
N VAL A 227 -6.24 -5.45 -12.48
CA VAL A 227 -5.07 -5.55 -11.60
C VAL A 227 -4.54 -4.16 -11.30
N GLU A 228 -4.45 -3.81 -10.03
CA GLU A 228 -3.79 -2.61 -9.57
C GLU A 228 -2.34 -2.92 -9.20
N LEU A 229 -1.41 -2.28 -9.90
CA LEU A 229 0.03 -2.40 -9.72
C LEU A 229 0.61 -1.28 -8.87
N LEU A 230 1.91 -1.33 -8.65
CA LEU A 230 2.69 -0.23 -8.07
C LEU A 230 2.38 1.08 -8.79
N GLY A 231 2.36 2.19 -8.04
CA GLY A 231 1.99 3.50 -8.57
C GLY A 231 0.51 3.68 -8.88
N GLY A 232 -0.35 2.73 -8.47
CA GLY A 232 -1.80 2.80 -8.69
C GLY A 232 -2.23 2.63 -10.15
N LEU A 233 -1.34 2.08 -11.00
CA LEU A 233 -1.66 1.76 -12.38
C LEU A 233 -2.63 0.58 -12.42
N ARG A 234 -3.67 0.67 -13.25
CA ARG A 234 -4.67 -0.39 -13.41
C ARG A 234 -4.66 -0.93 -14.83
N PHE A 235 -4.49 -2.23 -14.91
CA PHE A 235 -4.56 -2.97 -16.17
C PHE A 235 -5.74 -3.92 -16.13
N ARG A 236 -6.37 -4.10 -17.29
CA ARG A 236 -7.50 -5.02 -17.45
C ARG A 236 -7.07 -6.17 -18.35
N GLU A 237 -7.45 -7.36 -17.93
CA GLU A 237 -7.18 -8.60 -18.64
C GLU A 237 -8.43 -9.48 -18.59
N ARG A 238 -8.71 -10.20 -19.63
CA ARG A 238 -9.78 -11.18 -19.66
C ARG A 238 -9.24 -12.54 -19.24
N ILE A 239 -9.88 -13.15 -18.27
CA ILE A 239 -9.50 -14.44 -17.69
C ILE A 239 -10.51 -15.52 -17.98
#